data_93baca15b5e756a34c422c4d863ef765
#
_entry.id   93baca15b5e756a34c422c4d863ef765
#
_cell.length_a   1.000
_cell.length_b   1.000
_cell.length_c   1.000
_cell.angle_alpha   90.00
_cell.angle_beta   90.00
_cell.angle_gamma   90.00
#
_symmetry.space_group_name_H-M   'P 1'
#
loop_
_entity.id
_entity.type
_entity.pdbx_description
1 polymer ?
#
loop_
_entity_poly.entity_id
_entity_poly.type
_entity_poly.pdbx_seq_one_letter_code
_entity_poly.pdbx_strand_id
1 'polypeptide(L)'
;MKNKIQYATCLLLVMVVGACAPAFGMHRRMHTRHVHRGFRARLRHILWNPLFRPSHESLLRQNEEIDRLDLPRIQDDDELERLKSSEDLVPIVPSLTLRIDPRLDPDRRYCRPFTRDFLEDISEAYYKQFHQQIQVNSAVRTVLVQKKLRRHNRNAAPEFGDTASSHLAGITVDLQRRGMSRAQVKWMEQYIVPLKAEGLVEPEEERHQWVFHIAVSGRYSEWRESQMLANQTELEQDTDSDAITLSSNRTAQ
;
A
#
# COMPACT_ATOMS: atom_id res chain seq x y z
N MET A 1 -44.71 -4.22 52.27
CA MET A 1 -44.01 -4.53 53.56
C MET A 1 -42.61 -3.93 53.44
N LYS A 2 -42.39 -2.77 54.04
CA LYS A 2 -41.57 -2.50 55.26
C LYS A 2 -40.12 -2.97 55.05
N ASN A 3 -39.06 -2.17 55.12
CA ASN A 3 -38.74 -1.11 56.08
C ASN A 3 -37.65 -0.17 55.56
N LYS A 4 -37.85 1.11 55.93
CA LYS A 4 -36.86 2.17 56.02
C LYS A 4 -35.89 1.89 57.16
N ILE A 5 -34.62 2.32 57.05
CA ILE A 5 -33.89 2.87 58.21
C ILE A 5 -32.98 3.98 57.71
N GLN A 6 -33.23 5.19 58.25
CA GLN A 6 -32.40 6.40 58.30
C GLN A 6 -31.44 6.28 59.49
N TYR A 7 -30.31 6.99 59.45
CA TYR A 7 -29.66 7.81 60.51
C TYR A 7 -28.48 8.52 59.84
N ALA A 8 -28.43 9.79 59.64
CA ALA A 8 -28.39 10.95 60.52
C ALA A 8 -26.97 11.22 61.08
N THR A 9 -26.44 12.34 60.64
CA THR A 9 -25.64 13.39 61.30
C THR A 9 -24.34 13.09 62.03
N CYS A 10 -23.27 13.75 61.63
CA CYS A 10 -22.59 14.70 62.53
C CYS A 10 -21.75 15.75 61.81
N LEU A 11 -22.03 16.95 62.09
CA LEU A 11 -21.41 18.22 61.77
C LEU A 11 -20.13 18.36 62.59
N LEU A 12 -19.03 18.82 62.04
CA LEU A 12 -18.00 19.56 62.81
C LEU A 12 -17.33 20.61 61.93
N LEU A 13 -17.63 21.82 62.28
CA LEU A 13 -17.14 23.09 61.79
C LEU A 13 -15.80 23.39 62.46
N VAL A 14 -14.75 23.65 61.69
CA VAL A 14 -13.60 24.42 62.18
C VAL A 14 -13.24 25.49 61.16
N MET A 15 -13.55 26.70 61.55
CA MET A 15 -13.01 27.91 60.93
C MET A 15 -11.62 28.20 61.50
N VAL A 16 -10.65 28.43 60.62
CA VAL A 16 -9.48 29.25 60.97
C VAL A 16 -9.18 30.19 59.81
N VAL A 17 -9.20 31.43 60.20
CA VAL A 17 -8.92 32.63 59.39
C VAL A 17 -7.40 32.88 59.39
N GLY A 18 -6.89 33.38 58.26
CA GLY A 18 -5.53 33.96 58.21
C GLY A 18 -5.06 34.05 56.74
N ALA A 19 -5.32 35.05 56.12
CA ALA A 19 -4.71 36.36 55.83
C ALA A 19 -3.53 36.35 54.84
N CYS A 20 -3.71 37.18 53.81
CA CYS A 20 -2.73 37.93 53.01
C CYS A 20 -1.88 37.26 51.95
N ALA A 21 -2.22 37.66 50.74
CA ALA A 21 -1.57 37.79 49.48
C ALA A 21 -0.06 38.23 49.46
N PRO A 22 0.71 38.26 48.34
CA PRO A 22 0.26 38.73 47.04
C PRO A 22 0.73 37.95 45.77
N ALA A 23 0.13 38.36 44.68
CA ALA A 23 0.46 38.09 43.30
C ALA A 23 1.94 38.04 42.97
N PHE A 24 2.32 37.05 42.17
CA PHE A 24 3.24 37.11 41.02
C PHE A 24 3.42 35.73 40.43
N GLY A 25 2.99 35.54 39.20
CA GLY A 25 3.24 34.25 38.55
C GLY A 25 2.40 33.96 37.30
N MET A 26 1.88 34.97 36.64
CA MET A 26 1.44 34.85 35.27
C MET A 26 2.69 34.89 34.39
N HIS A 27 3.14 33.75 33.94
CA HIS A 27 3.92 33.53 32.72
C HIS A 27 4.60 32.15 32.78
N ARG A 28 3.90 31.08 32.40
CA ARG A 28 4.50 29.83 31.89
C ARG A 28 3.46 28.79 31.49
N ARG A 29 2.53 29.12 30.63
CA ARG A 29 1.65 28.11 30.00
C ARG A 29 1.55 28.28 28.48
N MET A 30 2.58 28.77 27.81
CA MET A 30 2.48 28.96 26.35
C MET A 30 3.52 28.20 25.52
N HIS A 31 4.45 27.42 26.08
CA HIS A 31 5.47 26.78 25.28
C HIS A 31 5.36 25.26 25.06
N THR A 32 4.47 24.56 25.76
CA THR A 32 4.40 23.10 25.63
C THR A 32 3.54 22.60 24.48
N ARG A 33 2.61 23.42 23.95
CA ARG A 33 1.75 22.97 22.84
C ARG A 33 2.43 23.00 21.46
N HIS A 34 3.42 23.87 21.23
CA HIS A 34 4.11 23.96 19.95
C HIS A 34 5.18 22.88 19.75
N VAL A 35 5.86 22.46 20.82
CA VAL A 35 6.91 21.42 20.74
C VAL A 35 6.32 20.07 20.42
N HIS A 36 5.16 19.72 21.02
CA HIS A 36 4.49 18.44 20.72
C HIS A 36 3.88 18.36 19.32
N ARG A 37 3.44 19.49 18.76
CA ARG A 37 2.88 19.52 17.41
C ARG A 37 3.98 19.39 16.35
N GLY A 38 5.14 20.02 16.56
CA GLY A 38 6.31 19.91 15.68
C GLY A 38 6.93 18.50 15.71
N PHE A 39 7.01 17.87 16.87
CA PHE A 39 7.55 16.51 17.03
C PHE A 39 6.63 15.46 16.41
N ARG A 40 5.31 15.57 16.60
CA ARG A 40 4.32 14.69 15.94
C ARG A 40 4.26 14.89 14.42
N ALA A 41 4.43 16.12 13.94
CA ALA A 41 4.52 16.40 12.51
C ALA A 41 5.82 15.84 11.91
N ARG A 42 6.98 15.95 12.58
CA ARG A 42 8.24 15.33 12.17
C ARG A 42 8.16 13.79 12.16
N LEU A 43 7.57 13.18 13.19
CA LEU A 43 7.37 11.73 13.23
C LEU A 43 6.42 11.23 12.13
N ARG A 44 5.40 12.01 11.77
CA ARG A 44 4.53 11.68 10.62
C ARG A 44 5.27 11.79 9.30
N HIS A 45 6.19 12.74 9.14
CA HIS A 45 7.03 12.87 7.94
C HIS A 45 8.05 11.72 7.79
N ILE A 46 8.55 11.16 8.88
CA ILE A 46 9.51 10.05 8.87
C ILE A 46 8.85 8.71 8.49
N LEU A 47 7.52 8.62 8.58
CA LEU A 47 6.75 7.40 8.29
C LEU A 47 6.32 7.24 6.83
N TRP A 48 6.62 8.22 5.95
CA TRP A 48 6.21 8.22 4.56
C TRP A 48 7.41 8.43 3.65
N ASN A 49 7.61 7.50 2.71
CA ASN A 49 8.72 7.57 1.78
C ASN A 49 8.52 8.73 0.80
N PRO A 50 9.47 9.69 0.71
CA PRO A 50 9.37 10.81 -0.25
C PRO A 50 9.30 10.36 -1.71
N LEU A 51 9.92 9.20 -2.05
CA LEU A 51 9.91 8.62 -3.40
C LEU A 51 8.53 8.13 -3.83
N PHE A 52 7.64 7.88 -2.88
CA PHE A 52 6.27 7.41 -3.12
C PHE A 52 5.23 8.50 -2.86
N ARG A 53 5.67 9.75 -2.86
CA ARG A 53 4.73 10.87 -2.70
C ARG A 53 3.87 11.00 -3.95
N PRO A 54 2.52 10.97 -3.84
CA PRO A 54 1.64 11.28 -4.95
C PRO A 54 1.98 12.64 -5.56
N SER A 55 2.17 12.69 -6.86
CA SER A 55 2.55 13.90 -7.59
C SER A 55 1.91 13.94 -8.98
N HIS A 56 1.87 15.13 -9.56
CA HIS A 56 1.43 15.30 -10.95
C HIS A 56 2.31 14.48 -11.91
N GLU A 57 3.63 14.50 -11.70
CA GLU A 57 4.61 13.79 -12.51
C GLU A 57 4.45 12.27 -12.42
N SER A 58 4.07 11.75 -11.26
CA SER A 58 3.77 10.33 -11.09
C SER A 58 2.54 9.91 -11.90
N LEU A 59 1.47 10.71 -11.87
CA LEU A 59 0.27 10.47 -12.68
C LEU A 59 0.58 10.55 -14.19
N LEU A 60 1.43 11.48 -14.62
CA LEU A 60 1.87 11.55 -16.01
C LEU A 60 2.60 10.27 -16.42
N ARG A 61 3.59 9.80 -15.66
CA ARG A 61 4.31 8.55 -15.96
C ARG A 61 3.38 7.34 -16.03
N GLN A 62 2.38 7.25 -15.16
CA GLN A 62 1.38 6.18 -15.22
C GLN A 62 0.56 6.24 -16.52
N ASN A 63 0.19 7.43 -16.96
CA ASN A 63 -0.55 7.63 -18.22
C ASN A 63 0.32 7.45 -19.47
N GLU A 64 1.60 7.88 -19.45
CA GLU A 64 2.58 7.59 -20.49
C GLU A 64 2.74 6.09 -20.72
N GLU A 65 2.72 5.29 -19.65
CA GLU A 65 2.77 3.83 -19.77
C GLU A 65 1.51 3.24 -20.40
N ILE A 66 0.33 3.75 -20.04
CA ILE A 66 -0.95 3.35 -20.64
C ILE A 66 -0.95 3.67 -22.14
N ASP A 67 -0.50 4.86 -22.52
CA ASP A 67 -0.45 5.33 -23.90
C ASP A 67 0.62 4.56 -24.71
N ARG A 68 1.79 4.26 -24.12
CA ARG A 68 2.84 3.42 -24.73
C ARG A 68 2.35 2.02 -25.07
N LEU A 69 1.46 1.47 -24.24
CA LEU A 69 0.87 0.13 -24.42
C LEU A 69 -0.42 0.15 -25.25
N ASP A 70 -0.86 1.32 -25.71
CA ASP A 70 -2.14 1.52 -26.41
C ASP A 70 -3.34 0.92 -25.66
N LEU A 71 -3.35 1.06 -24.33
CA LEU A 71 -4.39 0.47 -23.49
C LEU A 71 -5.62 1.37 -23.41
N PRO A 72 -6.84 0.82 -23.59
CA PRO A 72 -8.06 1.59 -23.41
C PRO A 72 -8.28 2.00 -21.96
N ARG A 73 -8.84 3.18 -21.75
CA ARG A 73 -9.44 3.60 -20.49
C ARG A 73 -10.89 3.12 -20.47
N ILE A 74 -11.16 2.06 -19.75
CA ILE A 74 -12.41 1.28 -19.75
C ILE A 74 -13.59 2.18 -19.39
N GLN A 75 -14.53 2.35 -20.32
CA GLN A 75 -15.62 3.31 -20.19
C GLN A 75 -16.72 2.81 -19.25
N ASP A 76 -17.15 1.58 -19.44
CA ASP A 76 -18.32 0.99 -18.79
C ASP A 76 -18.13 -0.51 -18.49
N ASP A 77 -19.19 -1.13 -18.01
CA ASP A 77 -19.16 -2.55 -17.65
C ASP A 77 -19.18 -3.47 -18.87
N ASP A 78 -19.75 -3.04 -20.00
CA ASP A 78 -19.78 -3.82 -21.24
C ASP A 78 -18.37 -3.93 -21.84
N GLU A 79 -17.61 -2.84 -21.80
CA GLU A 79 -16.20 -2.86 -22.23
C GLU A 79 -15.33 -3.69 -21.27
N LEU A 80 -15.59 -3.58 -19.97
CA LEU A 80 -14.92 -4.41 -18.97
C LEU A 80 -15.16 -5.90 -19.23
N GLU A 81 -16.37 -6.32 -19.51
CA GLU A 81 -16.69 -7.73 -19.81
C GLU A 81 -16.04 -8.21 -21.11
N ARG A 82 -15.92 -7.35 -22.13
CA ARG A 82 -15.16 -7.69 -23.35
C ARG A 82 -13.69 -7.98 -23.04
N LEU A 83 -13.04 -7.11 -22.23
CA LEU A 83 -11.64 -7.27 -21.85
C LEU A 83 -11.39 -8.49 -20.94
N LYS A 84 -12.35 -8.86 -20.13
CA LYS A 84 -12.30 -10.12 -19.37
C LYS A 84 -12.43 -11.32 -20.31
N SER A 85 -13.34 -11.26 -21.27
CA SER A 85 -13.60 -12.36 -22.23
C SER A 85 -12.44 -12.58 -23.20
N SER A 86 -11.67 -11.53 -23.52
CA SER A 86 -10.45 -11.61 -24.36
C SER A 86 -9.18 -11.95 -23.57
N GLU A 87 -9.29 -12.13 -22.23
CA GLU A 87 -8.17 -12.32 -21.31
C GLU A 87 -7.18 -11.13 -21.25
N ASP A 88 -7.55 -9.97 -21.81
CA ASP A 88 -6.81 -8.71 -21.63
C ASP A 88 -6.82 -8.25 -20.17
N LEU A 89 -7.85 -8.66 -19.44
CA LEU A 89 -7.95 -8.55 -17.99
C LEU A 89 -8.13 -9.95 -17.38
N VAL A 90 -7.26 -10.28 -16.45
CA VAL A 90 -7.28 -11.56 -15.76
C VAL A 90 -7.74 -11.40 -14.31
N PRO A 91 -8.38 -12.42 -13.72
CA PRO A 91 -8.87 -12.33 -12.34
C PRO A 91 -7.71 -12.28 -11.35
N ILE A 92 -7.89 -11.47 -10.30
CA ILE A 92 -7.07 -11.54 -9.08
C ILE A 92 -7.70 -12.60 -8.18
N VAL A 93 -6.98 -13.70 -7.98
CA VAL A 93 -7.48 -14.85 -7.21
C VAL A 93 -6.87 -14.83 -5.80
N PRO A 94 -7.69 -14.90 -4.73
CA PRO A 94 -7.16 -15.05 -3.39
C PRO A 94 -6.35 -16.35 -3.26
N SER A 95 -5.25 -16.30 -2.49
CA SER A 95 -4.35 -17.41 -2.28
C SER A 95 -3.87 -17.48 -0.83
N LEU A 96 -2.94 -18.37 -0.52
CA LEU A 96 -2.26 -18.39 0.77
C LEU A 96 -1.52 -17.07 1.07
N THR A 97 -1.06 -16.38 0.05
CA THR A 97 -0.22 -15.17 0.15
C THR A 97 -0.99 -13.87 -0.08
N LEU A 98 -2.13 -13.94 -0.78
CA LEU A 98 -2.92 -12.80 -1.24
C LEU A 98 -4.37 -12.90 -0.79
N ARG A 99 -4.92 -11.81 -0.27
CA ARG A 99 -6.35 -11.67 0.01
C ARG A 99 -6.91 -10.42 -0.66
N ILE A 100 -8.21 -10.42 -0.89
CA ILE A 100 -8.94 -9.29 -1.47
C ILE A 100 -9.86 -8.68 -0.40
N ASP A 101 -9.94 -7.35 -0.34
CA ASP A 101 -10.91 -6.67 0.53
C ASP A 101 -12.33 -7.15 0.15
N PRO A 102 -13.11 -7.67 1.11
CA PRO A 102 -14.49 -8.14 0.85
C PRO A 102 -15.40 -7.06 0.24
N ARG A 103 -15.06 -5.78 0.47
CA ARG A 103 -15.81 -4.63 -0.05
C ARG A 103 -15.50 -4.31 -1.52
N LEU A 104 -14.40 -4.86 -2.06
CA LEU A 104 -14.11 -4.73 -3.48
C LEU A 104 -15.10 -5.58 -4.26
N ASP A 105 -15.83 -4.91 -5.15
CA ASP A 105 -16.80 -5.52 -6.04
C ASP A 105 -16.16 -6.70 -6.80
N PRO A 106 -16.77 -7.89 -6.83
CA PRO A 106 -16.25 -9.04 -7.56
C PRO A 106 -15.91 -8.74 -9.03
N ASP A 107 -16.73 -7.93 -9.70
CA ASP A 107 -16.51 -7.56 -11.10
C ASP A 107 -15.31 -6.62 -11.30
N ARG A 108 -14.76 -6.07 -10.22
CA ARG A 108 -13.57 -5.21 -10.22
C ARG A 108 -12.29 -5.91 -9.74
N ARG A 109 -12.35 -7.22 -9.46
CA ARG A 109 -11.19 -8.02 -9.01
C ARG A 109 -10.37 -8.54 -10.19
N TYR A 110 -10.05 -7.64 -11.13
CA TYR A 110 -9.32 -7.94 -12.35
C TYR A 110 -8.19 -6.92 -12.56
N CYS A 111 -7.15 -7.35 -13.26
CA CYS A 111 -6.02 -6.51 -13.67
C CYS A 111 -5.40 -7.04 -14.96
N ARG A 112 -4.45 -6.29 -15.53
CA ARG A 112 -3.64 -6.78 -16.67
C ARG A 112 -2.78 -7.99 -16.25
N PRO A 113 -2.42 -8.91 -17.16
CA PRO A 113 -1.59 -10.09 -16.85
C PRO A 113 -0.29 -9.73 -16.12
N PHE A 114 0.46 -8.75 -16.61
CA PHE A 114 1.71 -8.29 -15.98
C PHE A 114 1.51 -7.67 -14.57
N THR A 115 0.33 -7.11 -14.30
CA THR A 115 -0.03 -6.62 -12.96
C THR A 115 -0.33 -7.77 -12.01
N ARG A 116 -0.92 -8.86 -12.52
CA ARG A 116 -1.10 -10.10 -11.75
C ARG A 116 0.25 -10.73 -11.41
N ASP A 117 1.18 -10.80 -12.36
CA ASP A 117 2.53 -11.32 -12.14
C ASP A 117 3.23 -10.57 -11.00
N PHE A 118 3.17 -9.23 -11.01
CA PHE A 118 3.68 -8.41 -9.91
C PHE A 118 2.99 -8.73 -8.56
N LEU A 119 1.67 -8.91 -8.55
CA LEU A 119 0.92 -9.24 -7.33
C LEU A 119 1.33 -10.61 -6.76
N GLU A 120 1.53 -11.59 -7.61
CA GLU A 120 2.00 -12.94 -7.21
C GLU A 120 3.37 -12.82 -6.55
N ASP A 121 4.34 -12.19 -7.23
CA ASP A 121 5.72 -12.09 -6.75
C ASP A 121 5.82 -11.32 -5.43
N ILE A 122 5.20 -10.14 -5.31
CA ILE A 122 5.27 -9.35 -4.09
C ILE A 122 4.53 -10.03 -2.94
N SER A 123 3.41 -10.70 -3.20
CA SER A 123 2.64 -11.39 -2.17
C SER A 123 3.37 -12.63 -1.65
N GLU A 124 4.01 -13.40 -2.52
CA GLU A 124 4.84 -14.55 -2.14
C GLU A 124 6.07 -14.12 -1.32
N ALA A 125 6.79 -13.10 -1.79
CA ALA A 125 7.96 -12.57 -1.10
C ALA A 125 7.58 -11.99 0.28
N TYR A 126 6.45 -11.29 0.37
CA TYR A 126 5.94 -10.76 1.63
C TYR A 126 5.53 -11.87 2.59
N TYR A 127 4.83 -12.89 2.09
CA TYR A 127 4.42 -14.03 2.90
C TYR A 127 5.63 -14.83 3.41
N LYS A 128 6.63 -15.04 2.57
CA LYS A 128 7.89 -15.68 2.96
C LYS A 128 8.57 -14.95 4.14
N GLN A 129 8.48 -13.62 4.17
CA GLN A 129 9.11 -12.79 5.19
C GLN A 129 8.29 -12.68 6.48
N PHE A 130 6.95 -12.57 6.38
CA PHE A 130 6.10 -12.21 7.52
C PHE A 130 5.04 -13.25 7.87
N HIS A 131 4.84 -14.28 7.05
CA HIS A 131 3.76 -15.26 7.17
C HIS A 131 2.37 -14.60 7.25
N GLN A 132 2.19 -13.51 6.52
CA GLN A 132 0.97 -12.72 6.45
C GLN A 132 0.61 -12.43 4.99
N GLN A 133 -0.69 -12.38 4.71
CA GLN A 133 -1.18 -12.05 3.37
C GLN A 133 -1.09 -10.54 3.10
N ILE A 134 -0.77 -10.19 1.86
CA ILE A 134 -1.05 -8.85 1.31
C ILE A 134 -2.54 -8.76 0.98
N GLN A 135 -3.14 -7.58 1.15
CA GLN A 135 -4.54 -7.33 0.80
C GLN A 135 -4.64 -6.35 -0.36
N VAL A 136 -5.37 -6.73 -1.40
CA VAL A 136 -5.79 -5.85 -2.49
C VAL A 136 -7.08 -5.14 -2.10
N ASN A 137 -7.06 -3.81 -2.07
CA ASN A 137 -8.20 -2.98 -1.72
C ASN A 137 -8.94 -2.44 -2.94
N SER A 138 -8.24 -2.27 -4.07
CA SER A 138 -8.80 -1.78 -5.34
C SER A 138 -7.96 -2.30 -6.50
N ALA A 139 -8.61 -2.50 -7.64
CA ALA A 139 -7.97 -2.89 -8.89
C ALA A 139 -8.64 -2.15 -10.06
N VAL A 140 -9.10 -2.83 -11.12
CA VAL A 140 -9.69 -2.17 -12.29
C VAL A 140 -10.91 -1.33 -11.92
N ARG A 141 -11.06 -0.18 -12.59
CA ARG A 141 -12.25 0.68 -12.51
C ARG A 141 -12.70 1.06 -13.92
N THR A 142 -13.98 1.33 -14.10
CA THR A 142 -14.50 1.98 -15.30
C THR A 142 -14.55 3.50 -15.11
N VAL A 143 -14.58 4.25 -16.20
CA VAL A 143 -14.78 5.70 -16.19
C VAL A 143 -16.05 6.07 -15.42
N LEU A 144 -17.13 5.31 -15.57
CA LEU A 144 -18.37 5.53 -14.82
C LEU A 144 -18.16 5.39 -13.30
N VAL A 145 -17.42 4.37 -12.86
CA VAL A 145 -17.09 4.16 -11.45
C VAL A 145 -16.20 5.27 -10.92
N GLN A 146 -15.16 5.66 -11.67
CA GLN A 146 -14.25 6.74 -11.29
C GLN A 146 -14.99 8.08 -11.16
N LYS A 147 -15.87 8.38 -12.09
CA LYS A 147 -16.73 9.59 -12.05
C LYS A 147 -17.63 9.60 -10.82
N LYS A 148 -18.19 8.43 -10.44
CA LYS A 148 -18.98 8.30 -9.22
C LYS A 148 -18.11 8.51 -7.98
N LEU A 149 -16.90 7.94 -7.95
CA LEU A 149 -15.94 8.10 -6.84
C LEU A 149 -15.58 9.57 -6.63
N ARG A 150 -15.28 10.33 -7.69
CA ARG A 150 -14.91 11.74 -7.61
C ARG A 150 -16.00 12.66 -7.05
N ARG A 151 -17.25 12.29 -7.18
CA ARG A 151 -18.36 13.07 -6.55
C ARG A 151 -18.26 13.07 -5.02
N HIS A 152 -17.67 12.03 -4.43
CA HIS A 152 -17.53 11.87 -2.99
C HIS A 152 -16.09 12.07 -2.50
N ASN A 153 -15.11 11.92 -3.38
CA ASN A 153 -13.68 12.10 -3.07
C ASN A 153 -13.01 13.04 -4.09
N ARG A 154 -12.88 14.32 -3.73
CA ARG A 154 -12.25 15.34 -4.59
C ARG A 154 -10.74 15.11 -4.83
N ASN A 155 -10.10 14.27 -4.01
CA ASN A 155 -8.68 13.93 -4.15
C ASN A 155 -8.45 12.74 -5.09
N ALA A 156 -9.52 12.08 -5.57
CA ALA A 156 -9.37 11.01 -6.56
C ALA A 156 -8.91 11.59 -7.90
N ALA A 157 -8.00 10.89 -8.58
CA ALA A 157 -7.53 11.23 -9.92
C ALA A 157 -8.72 11.40 -10.89
N PRO A 158 -8.61 12.27 -11.90
CA PRO A 158 -9.67 12.48 -12.88
C PRO A 158 -9.96 11.22 -13.71
N GLU A 159 -11.12 11.19 -14.31
CA GLU A 159 -11.53 10.13 -15.22
C GLU A 159 -11.06 10.34 -16.66
N PHE A 160 -10.53 11.52 -16.99
CA PHE A 160 -10.04 11.90 -18.33
C PHE A 160 -8.79 12.78 -18.24
N GLY A 161 -8.06 12.87 -19.37
CA GLY A 161 -6.86 13.70 -19.52
C GLY A 161 -5.58 12.99 -19.10
N ASP A 162 -4.47 13.71 -19.18
CA ASP A 162 -3.11 13.20 -19.01
C ASP A 162 -2.78 12.72 -17.58
N THR A 163 -3.65 13.03 -16.62
CA THR A 163 -3.56 12.60 -15.23
C THR A 163 -4.74 11.74 -14.81
N ALA A 164 -5.40 11.09 -15.77
CA ALA A 164 -6.50 10.19 -15.51
C ALA A 164 -6.06 9.03 -14.58
N SER A 165 -7.01 8.47 -13.85
CA SER A 165 -6.73 7.33 -12.97
C SER A 165 -6.22 6.14 -13.78
N SER A 166 -5.06 5.62 -13.44
CA SER A 166 -4.46 4.44 -14.08
C SER A 166 -5.21 3.13 -13.79
N HIS A 167 -6.09 3.11 -12.79
CA HIS A 167 -7.05 2.01 -12.60
C HIS A 167 -7.98 1.79 -13.79
N LEU A 168 -8.20 2.83 -14.62
CA LEU A 168 -9.06 2.75 -15.81
C LEU A 168 -8.50 1.85 -16.91
N ALA A 169 -7.20 1.58 -16.90
CA ALA A 169 -6.55 0.68 -17.85
C ALA A 169 -6.25 -0.72 -17.28
N GLY A 170 -6.53 -0.92 -15.98
CA GLY A 170 -6.28 -2.20 -15.29
C GLY A 170 -4.83 -2.47 -14.94
N ILE A 171 -3.93 -1.49 -15.07
CA ILE A 171 -2.49 -1.63 -14.74
C ILE A 171 -2.18 -1.38 -13.27
N THR A 172 -3.17 -1.00 -12.46
CA THR A 172 -2.95 -0.47 -11.10
C THR A 172 -3.71 -1.26 -10.06
N VAL A 173 -3.04 -1.45 -8.92
CA VAL A 173 -3.62 -2.06 -7.71
C VAL A 173 -3.33 -1.22 -6.48
N ASP A 174 -4.29 -1.16 -5.56
CA ASP A 174 -4.15 -0.55 -4.25
C ASP A 174 -3.91 -1.65 -3.20
N LEU A 175 -2.72 -1.70 -2.63
CA LEU A 175 -2.34 -2.65 -1.58
C LEU A 175 -2.53 -2.02 -0.21
N GLN A 176 -3.18 -2.73 0.71
CA GLN A 176 -3.47 -2.22 2.04
C GLN A 176 -2.20 -1.95 2.84
N ARG A 177 -2.01 -0.70 3.26
CA ARG A 177 -0.97 -0.27 4.19
C ARG A 177 -1.48 -0.18 5.63
N ARG A 178 -2.79 0.01 5.79
CA ARG A 178 -3.42 0.12 7.12
C ARG A 178 -3.19 -1.17 7.93
N GLY A 179 -2.66 -1.01 9.13
CA GLY A 179 -2.37 -2.14 10.01
C GLY A 179 -0.98 -2.76 9.84
N MET A 180 -0.22 -2.39 8.81
CA MET A 180 1.16 -2.82 8.67
C MET A 180 2.03 -2.24 9.81
N SER A 181 2.92 -3.05 10.34
CA SER A 181 3.99 -2.63 11.24
C SER A 181 5.03 -1.78 10.51
N ARG A 182 5.88 -1.06 11.25
CA ARG A 182 7.00 -0.31 10.64
C ARG A 182 7.95 -1.20 9.85
N ALA A 183 8.18 -2.42 10.31
CA ALA A 183 9.04 -3.39 9.61
C ALA A 183 8.42 -3.80 8.28
N GLN A 184 7.12 -4.05 8.23
CA GLN A 184 6.40 -4.40 7.01
C GLN A 184 6.38 -3.25 6.01
N VAL A 185 6.10 -2.02 6.46
CA VAL A 185 6.16 -0.85 5.58
C VAL A 185 7.56 -0.65 5.00
N LYS A 186 8.60 -0.74 5.84
CA LYS A 186 10.00 -0.62 5.38
C LYS A 186 10.36 -1.71 4.38
N TRP A 187 9.90 -2.92 4.59
CA TRP A 187 10.11 -4.02 3.65
C TRP A 187 9.42 -3.76 2.31
N MET A 188 8.15 -3.30 2.32
CA MET A 188 7.44 -2.91 1.10
C MET A 188 8.20 -1.85 0.31
N GLU A 189 8.71 -0.82 1.01
CA GLU A 189 9.53 0.21 0.39
C GLU A 189 10.82 -0.36 -0.22
N GLN A 190 11.52 -1.22 0.50
CA GLN A 190 12.76 -1.86 0.04
C GLN A 190 12.53 -2.79 -1.16
N TYR A 191 11.37 -3.45 -1.24
CA TYR A 191 10.99 -4.30 -2.36
C TYR A 191 10.63 -3.47 -3.60
N ILE A 192 9.88 -2.37 -3.42
CA ILE A 192 9.32 -1.58 -4.52
C ILE A 192 10.37 -0.59 -5.10
N VAL A 193 11.28 -0.04 -4.28
CA VAL A 193 12.25 0.99 -4.74
C VAL A 193 13.13 0.52 -5.91
N PRO A 194 13.72 -0.67 -5.91
CA PRO A 194 14.48 -1.17 -7.06
C PRO A 194 13.62 -1.29 -8.33
N LEU A 195 12.41 -1.84 -8.21
CA LEU A 195 11.48 -1.96 -9.35
C LEU A 195 11.08 -0.60 -9.94
N LYS A 196 10.90 0.41 -9.07
CA LYS A 196 10.68 1.79 -9.51
C LYS A 196 11.90 2.34 -10.26
N ALA A 197 13.11 2.10 -9.76
CA ALA A 197 14.35 2.57 -10.39
C ALA A 197 14.53 1.99 -11.81
N GLU A 198 14.08 0.75 -12.02
CA GLU A 198 14.07 0.09 -13.34
C GLU A 198 12.86 0.48 -14.22
N GLY A 199 11.93 1.30 -13.67
CA GLY A 199 10.72 1.71 -14.38
C GLY A 199 9.71 0.58 -14.59
N LEU A 200 9.74 -0.43 -13.74
CA LEU A 200 8.81 -1.57 -13.76
C LEU A 200 7.52 -1.28 -12.99
N VAL A 201 7.58 -0.35 -12.04
CA VAL A 201 6.41 0.11 -11.29
C VAL A 201 6.48 1.61 -11.04
N GLU A 202 5.31 2.27 -10.94
CA GLU A 202 5.17 3.64 -10.44
C GLU A 202 4.32 3.61 -9.17
N PRO A 203 4.95 3.62 -7.98
CA PRO A 203 4.26 3.53 -6.71
C PRO A 203 3.95 4.91 -6.13
N GLU A 204 2.80 5.01 -5.45
CA GLU A 204 2.41 6.13 -4.60
C GLU A 204 1.91 5.65 -3.24
N GLU A 205 2.26 6.35 -2.16
CA GLU A 205 1.65 6.16 -0.85
C GLU A 205 0.47 7.11 -0.66
N GLU A 206 -0.75 6.61 -0.77
CA GLU A 206 -1.96 7.38 -0.55
C GLU A 206 -2.30 7.46 0.94
N ARG A 207 -2.03 8.60 1.58
CA ARG A 207 -2.14 8.80 3.03
C ARG A 207 -3.56 8.72 3.57
N HIS A 208 -4.53 9.18 2.80
CA HIS A 208 -5.93 9.21 3.23
C HIS A 208 -6.56 7.82 3.17
N GLN A 209 -6.23 7.06 2.14
CA GLN A 209 -6.71 5.70 1.91
C GLN A 209 -5.91 4.65 2.68
N TRP A 210 -4.67 4.98 3.07
CA TRP A 210 -3.75 4.05 3.72
C TRP A 210 -3.44 2.84 2.84
N VAL A 211 -3.06 3.11 1.59
CA VAL A 211 -2.66 2.11 0.61
C VAL A 211 -1.33 2.49 -0.05
N PHE A 212 -0.67 1.48 -0.59
CA PHE A 212 0.30 1.61 -1.66
C PHE A 212 -0.46 1.49 -2.97
N HIS A 213 -0.57 2.58 -3.71
CA HIS A 213 -1.10 2.63 -5.05
C HIS A 213 0.06 2.33 -6.02
N ILE A 214 -0.04 1.27 -6.81
CA ILE A 214 1.08 0.80 -7.63
C ILE A 214 0.57 0.56 -9.05
N ALA A 215 1.01 1.39 -9.98
CA ALA A 215 0.87 1.14 -11.41
C ALA A 215 2.05 0.28 -11.87
N VAL A 216 1.77 -0.78 -12.63
CA VAL A 216 2.74 -1.75 -13.11
C VAL A 216 2.98 -1.54 -14.60
N SER A 217 4.23 -1.59 -15.03
CA SER A 217 4.63 -1.51 -16.44
C SER A 217 4.39 -2.84 -17.16
N GLY A 218 4.01 -2.78 -18.44
CA GLY A 218 3.91 -3.97 -19.30
C GLY A 218 5.22 -4.73 -19.47
N ARG A 219 6.37 -4.11 -19.15
CA ARG A 219 7.68 -4.77 -19.17
C ARG A 219 7.90 -5.73 -18.00
N TYR A 220 6.98 -5.75 -17.01
CA TYR A 220 7.18 -6.53 -15.80
C TYR A 220 7.26 -8.03 -16.08
N SER A 221 6.40 -8.58 -16.94
CA SER A 221 6.42 -10.02 -17.27
C SER A 221 7.73 -10.44 -17.95
N GLU A 222 8.22 -9.66 -18.91
CA GLU A 222 9.51 -9.94 -19.57
C GLU A 222 10.69 -9.87 -18.60
N TRP A 223 10.69 -8.88 -17.73
CA TRP A 223 11.69 -8.77 -16.66
C TRP A 223 11.63 -9.98 -15.71
N ARG A 224 10.44 -10.40 -15.28
CA ARG A 224 10.21 -11.59 -14.44
C ARG A 224 10.77 -12.84 -15.07
N GLU A 225 10.48 -13.06 -16.35
CA GLU A 225 11.00 -14.20 -17.11
C GLU A 225 12.54 -14.18 -17.18
N SER A 226 13.14 -13.02 -17.42
CA SER A 226 14.60 -12.87 -17.44
C SER A 226 15.24 -13.19 -16.09
N GLN A 227 14.62 -12.81 -14.98
CA GLN A 227 15.08 -13.15 -13.63
C GLN A 227 14.98 -14.66 -13.35
N MET A 228 13.90 -15.30 -13.79
CA MET A 228 13.72 -16.74 -13.63
C MET A 228 14.79 -17.53 -14.39
N LEU A 229 15.09 -17.13 -15.64
CA LEU A 229 16.13 -17.75 -16.45
C LEU A 229 17.54 -17.57 -15.85
N ALA A 230 17.84 -16.36 -15.35
CA ALA A 230 19.12 -16.09 -14.68
C ALA A 230 19.32 -16.98 -13.44
N ASN A 231 18.28 -17.08 -12.59
CA ASN A 231 18.32 -17.93 -11.40
C ASN A 231 18.47 -19.43 -11.73
N GLN A 232 17.84 -19.91 -12.81
CA GLN A 232 18.01 -21.29 -13.27
C GLN A 232 19.45 -21.57 -13.71
N THR A 233 20.04 -20.65 -14.47
CA THR A 233 21.43 -20.78 -14.93
C THR A 233 22.42 -20.79 -13.78
N GLU A 234 22.23 -19.97 -12.76
CA GLU A 234 23.06 -19.98 -11.55
C GLU A 234 22.96 -21.30 -10.80
N LEU A 235 21.76 -21.86 -10.64
CA LEU A 235 21.57 -23.16 -9.98
C LEU A 235 22.22 -24.31 -10.73
N GLU A 236 22.18 -24.30 -12.06
CA GLU A 236 22.83 -25.31 -12.90
C GLU A 236 24.37 -25.24 -12.78
N GLN A 237 24.94 -24.02 -12.76
CA GLN A 237 26.37 -23.80 -12.58
C GLN A 237 26.90 -24.27 -11.21
N ASP A 238 26.12 -24.01 -10.14
CA ASP A 238 26.47 -24.44 -8.79
C ASP A 238 26.45 -25.99 -8.67
N THR A 239 25.46 -26.66 -9.28
CA THR A 239 25.37 -28.12 -9.28
C THR A 239 26.51 -28.78 -10.06
N ASP A 240 26.92 -28.22 -11.19
CA ASP A 240 28.04 -28.71 -11.98
C ASP A 240 29.39 -28.50 -11.25
N SER A 241 29.56 -27.39 -10.57
CA SER A 241 30.73 -27.07 -9.76
C SER A 241 30.91 -28.06 -8.60
N ASP A 242 29.81 -28.39 -7.92
CA ASP A 242 29.80 -29.38 -6.82
C ASP A 242 30.08 -30.80 -7.34
N ALA A 243 29.55 -31.17 -8.49
CA ALA A 243 29.79 -32.47 -9.11
C ALA A 243 31.29 -32.66 -9.51
N ILE A 244 31.91 -31.61 -10.05
CA ILE A 244 33.34 -31.62 -10.39
C ILE A 244 34.21 -31.73 -9.13
N THR A 245 33.86 -31.02 -8.06
CA THR A 245 34.60 -31.06 -6.79
C THR A 245 34.53 -32.45 -6.12
N LEU A 246 33.36 -33.10 -6.17
CA LEU A 246 33.18 -34.46 -5.66
C LEU A 246 33.92 -35.51 -6.48
N SER A 247 34.04 -35.35 -7.80
CA SER A 247 34.78 -36.26 -8.68
C SER A 247 36.30 -36.17 -8.46
N SER A 248 36.81 -34.95 -8.26
CA SER A 248 38.25 -34.73 -8.02
C SER A 248 38.73 -35.30 -6.69
N ASN A 249 37.90 -35.27 -5.64
CA ASN A 249 38.21 -35.83 -4.33
C ASN A 249 38.18 -37.39 -4.30
N ARG A 250 37.49 -38.05 -5.25
CA ARG A 250 37.48 -39.51 -5.38
C ARG A 250 38.72 -40.07 -6.08
N THR A 251 39.41 -39.28 -6.88
CA THR A 251 40.60 -39.69 -7.63
C THR A 251 41.89 -39.52 -6.82
N ALA A 252 41.82 -38.89 -5.66
CA ALA A 252 42.96 -38.60 -4.78
C ALA A 252 43.10 -39.55 -3.57
N GLN A 253 42.33 -40.65 -3.53
CA GLN A 253 42.46 -41.75 -2.59
C GLN A 253 42.89 -43.02 -3.33
#